data_463cd23e0e01c805915d45fe6edfde38
#
_entry.id   463cd23e0e01c805915d45fe6edfde38
#
_cell.length_a   1.000
_cell.length_b   1.000
_cell.length_c   1.000
_cell.angle_alpha   90.00
_cell.angle_beta   90.00
_cell.angle_gamma   90.00
#
_symmetry.space_group_name_H-M   'P 1'
#
loop_
_entity.id
_entity.type
_entity.pdbx_description
1 polymer ?
#
loop_
_entity_poly.entity_id
_entity_poly.type
_entity_poly.pdbx_seq_one_letter_code
_entity_poly.pdbx_strand_id
1 'polypeptide(L)'
;PKYVIRMAGETAKPGWIANVNPFVVFCCVSFVTRIMAKRSAITSMNIGMFLIPVSAMLMACGNIFESELITGISNITVMMILGIVVQALAECFISPRYLEYFSLQAPKGEEGLYLGFSHLHSFLSSIFGFGIAGVLLTKYCPDPVLFETHEAWQAASANAHYIWYYFAAIGLVAAFALLLFAKIT
;
A
#
# COMPACT_ATOMS: atom_id res chain seq x y z
N PRO A 1 2.91 -9.22 4.56
CA PRO A 1 3.15 -10.67 4.64
C PRO A 1 2.38 -11.35 5.78
N LYS A 2 2.45 -10.84 7.06
CA LYS A 2 1.81 -11.50 8.22
C LYS A 2 0.29 -11.69 8.06
N TYR A 3 -0.43 -10.70 7.51
CA TYR A 3 -1.86 -10.82 7.23
C TYR A 3 -2.16 -12.02 6.31
N VAL A 4 -1.42 -12.15 5.21
CA VAL A 4 -1.61 -13.25 4.25
C VAL A 4 -1.30 -14.60 4.89
N ILE A 5 -0.21 -14.71 5.64
CA ILE A 5 0.16 -15.94 6.35
C ILE A 5 -0.96 -16.37 7.31
N ARG A 6 -1.51 -15.43 8.07
CA ARG A 6 -2.56 -15.71 9.06
C ARG A 6 -3.89 -16.09 8.39
N MET A 7 -4.29 -15.38 7.33
CA MET A 7 -5.61 -15.54 6.71
C MET A 7 -5.65 -16.60 5.61
N ALA A 8 -4.59 -16.75 4.80
CA ALA A 8 -4.52 -17.69 3.68
C ALA A 8 -3.55 -18.86 3.91
N GLY A 9 -2.83 -18.87 5.05
CA GLY A 9 -1.85 -19.88 5.38
C GLY A 9 -0.50 -19.71 4.66
N GLU A 10 0.48 -20.51 5.05
CA GLU A 10 1.83 -20.48 4.46
C GLU A 10 1.86 -20.97 3.00
N THR A 11 0.85 -21.76 2.60
CA THR A 11 0.69 -22.25 1.22
C THR A 11 0.51 -21.13 0.22
N ALA A 12 0.04 -19.94 0.64
CA ALA A 12 -0.08 -18.73 -0.18
C ALA A 12 1.27 -18.15 -0.65
N LYS A 13 2.41 -18.71 -0.21
CA LYS A 13 3.76 -18.29 -0.58
C LYS A 13 3.96 -16.76 -0.48
N PRO A 14 3.91 -16.20 0.72
CA PRO A 14 3.87 -14.74 0.95
C PRO A 14 5.08 -14.01 0.36
N GLY A 15 6.22 -14.67 0.19
CA GLY A 15 7.40 -14.12 -0.49
C GLY A 15 7.15 -13.81 -1.97
N TRP A 16 6.42 -14.67 -2.69
CA TRP A 16 6.05 -14.42 -4.08
C TRP A 16 5.07 -13.25 -4.20
N ILE A 17 4.08 -13.17 -3.29
CA ILE A 17 3.12 -12.07 -3.26
C ILE A 17 3.84 -10.72 -3.01
N ALA A 18 4.82 -10.70 -2.10
CA ALA A 18 5.61 -9.50 -1.84
C ALA A 18 6.42 -9.03 -3.07
N ASN A 19 6.88 -9.96 -3.91
CA ASN A 19 7.65 -9.64 -5.11
C ASN A 19 6.79 -9.11 -6.28
N VAL A 20 5.47 -9.18 -6.20
CA VAL A 20 4.56 -8.60 -7.20
C VAL A 20 4.78 -7.08 -7.31
N ASN A 21 4.95 -6.36 -6.19
CA ASN A 21 5.17 -4.92 -6.20
C ASN A 21 6.43 -4.54 -7.02
N PRO A 22 7.66 -4.96 -6.67
CA PRO A 22 8.84 -4.54 -7.42
C PRO A 22 8.80 -4.99 -8.89
N PHE A 23 8.17 -6.14 -9.19
CA PHE A 23 7.99 -6.59 -10.57
C PHE A 23 7.10 -5.62 -11.37
N VAL A 24 5.94 -5.24 -10.84
CA VAL A 24 5.03 -4.29 -11.51
C VAL A 24 5.67 -2.92 -11.64
N VAL A 25 6.35 -2.42 -10.60
CA VAL A 25 7.08 -1.15 -10.65
C VAL A 25 8.14 -1.20 -11.76
N PHE A 26 8.94 -2.25 -11.82
CA PHE A 26 9.97 -2.41 -12.88
C PHE A 26 9.37 -2.36 -14.28
N CYS A 27 8.26 -3.04 -14.51
CA CYS A 27 7.59 -3.06 -15.81
C CYS A 27 6.91 -1.75 -16.18
N CYS A 28 6.33 -1.03 -15.21
CA CYS A 28 5.40 0.06 -15.45
C CYS A 28 6.00 1.45 -15.25
N VAL A 29 7.05 1.61 -14.44
CA VAL A 29 7.55 2.93 -14.03
C VAL A 29 7.95 3.80 -15.23
N SER A 30 8.67 3.24 -16.21
CA SER A 30 9.10 3.98 -17.40
C SER A 30 7.93 4.45 -18.26
N PHE A 31 6.89 3.61 -18.38
CA PHE A 31 5.68 3.93 -19.13
C PHE A 31 4.88 5.04 -18.44
N VAL A 32 4.63 4.91 -17.14
CA VAL A 32 3.91 5.90 -16.34
C VAL A 32 4.64 7.24 -16.33
N THR A 33 5.97 7.23 -16.14
CA THR A 33 6.80 8.45 -16.15
C THR A 33 6.70 9.16 -17.51
N ARG A 34 6.70 8.42 -18.61
CA ARG A 34 6.54 8.98 -19.97
C ARG A 34 5.17 9.63 -20.17
N ILE A 35 4.09 8.97 -19.71
CA ILE A 35 2.72 9.54 -19.79
C ILE A 35 2.62 10.82 -18.96
N MET A 36 3.24 10.82 -17.78
CA MET A 36 3.19 11.96 -16.85
C MET A 36 4.23 13.05 -17.16
N ALA A 37 5.11 12.88 -18.13
CA ALA A 37 6.18 13.83 -18.46
C ALA A 37 5.70 15.27 -18.72
N LYS A 38 4.48 15.42 -19.26
CA LYS A 38 3.88 16.73 -19.58
C LYS A 38 3.00 17.29 -18.43
N ARG A 39 2.87 16.59 -17.32
CA ARG A 39 2.08 17.02 -16.17
C ARG A 39 2.98 17.47 -15.04
N SER A 40 2.47 18.35 -14.16
CA SER A 40 3.23 18.74 -12.97
C SER A 40 3.49 17.56 -12.03
N ALA A 41 4.59 17.62 -11.27
CA ALA A 41 4.94 16.59 -10.31
C ALA A 41 3.81 16.35 -9.31
N ILE A 42 3.21 17.44 -8.78
CA ILE A 42 2.10 17.38 -7.83
C ILE A 42 0.86 16.71 -8.43
N THR A 43 0.55 16.96 -9.71
CA THR A 43 -0.60 16.30 -10.38
C THR A 43 -0.38 14.79 -10.46
N SER A 44 0.81 14.35 -10.82
CA SER A 44 1.13 12.92 -10.89
C SER A 44 1.04 12.28 -9.50
N MET A 45 1.63 12.91 -8.47
CA MET A 45 1.56 12.43 -7.09
C MET A 45 0.10 12.35 -6.59
N ASN A 46 -0.76 13.32 -6.91
CA ASN A 46 -2.19 13.26 -6.54
C ASN A 46 -2.90 12.05 -7.15
N ILE A 47 -2.66 11.74 -8.43
CA ILE A 47 -3.23 10.54 -9.07
C ILE A 47 -2.79 9.29 -8.31
N GLY A 48 -1.51 9.14 -8.02
CA GLY A 48 -0.99 8.01 -7.26
C GLY A 48 -1.58 7.93 -5.85
N MET A 49 -1.70 9.06 -5.15
CA MET A 49 -2.28 9.09 -3.80
C MET A 49 -3.74 8.63 -3.76
N PHE A 50 -4.54 8.88 -4.80
CA PHE A 50 -5.90 8.34 -4.88
C PHE A 50 -5.95 6.84 -5.23
N LEU A 51 -4.93 6.29 -5.86
CA LEU A 51 -4.85 4.85 -6.12
C LEU A 51 -4.57 4.04 -4.84
N ILE A 52 -3.91 4.63 -3.83
CA ILE A 52 -3.59 3.94 -2.57
C ILE A 52 -4.86 3.45 -1.82
N PRO A 53 -5.87 4.30 -1.54
CA PRO A 53 -7.09 3.83 -0.90
C PRO A 53 -7.85 2.82 -1.75
N VAL A 54 -7.82 2.93 -3.09
CA VAL A 54 -8.41 1.93 -3.99
C VAL A 54 -7.72 0.58 -3.81
N SER A 55 -6.38 0.55 -3.73
CA SER A 55 -5.63 -0.69 -3.49
C SER A 55 -6.01 -1.34 -2.15
N ALA A 56 -6.13 -0.53 -1.10
CA ALA A 56 -6.53 -1.03 0.22
C ALA A 56 -7.97 -1.58 0.22
N MET A 57 -8.90 -0.93 -0.48
CA MET A 57 -10.26 -1.43 -0.62
C MET A 57 -10.31 -2.76 -1.39
N LEU A 58 -9.50 -2.94 -2.43
CA LEU A 58 -9.38 -4.22 -3.13
C LEU A 58 -8.87 -5.33 -2.18
N MET A 59 -7.89 -5.02 -1.34
CA MET A 59 -7.39 -5.99 -0.34
C MET A 59 -8.46 -6.35 0.69
N ALA A 60 -9.34 -5.40 1.07
CA ALA A 60 -10.47 -5.66 1.96
C ALA A 60 -11.49 -6.63 1.37
N CYS A 61 -11.69 -6.57 0.05
CA CYS A 61 -12.68 -7.42 -0.63
C CYS A 61 -12.38 -8.93 -0.54
N GLY A 62 -11.14 -9.31 -0.25
CA GLY A 62 -10.75 -10.72 -0.15
C GLY A 62 -11.53 -11.54 0.88
N ASN A 63 -12.02 -10.89 1.94
CA ASN A 63 -12.82 -11.55 2.99
C ASN A 63 -14.34 -11.49 2.73
N ILE A 64 -14.78 -10.77 1.69
CA ILE A 64 -16.21 -10.54 1.41
C ILE A 64 -16.76 -11.60 0.44
N PHE A 65 -15.92 -12.11 -0.45
CA PHE A 65 -16.34 -13.11 -1.43
C PHE A 65 -16.35 -14.50 -0.83
N GLU A 66 -17.52 -15.15 -0.82
CA GLU A 66 -17.70 -16.52 -0.31
C GLU A 66 -17.27 -17.58 -1.34
N SER A 67 -17.43 -17.29 -2.64
CA SER A 67 -17.05 -18.21 -3.72
C SER A 67 -15.63 -17.98 -4.21
N GLU A 68 -14.90 -19.07 -4.50
CA GLU A 68 -13.56 -18.98 -5.07
C GLU A 68 -13.58 -18.30 -6.45
N LEU A 69 -12.85 -17.20 -6.60
CA LEU A 69 -12.70 -16.50 -7.88
C LEU A 69 -11.80 -17.28 -8.86
N ILE A 70 -10.83 -17.99 -8.31
CA ILE A 70 -9.92 -18.89 -9.04
C ILE A 70 -9.86 -20.21 -8.29
N THR A 71 -10.21 -21.31 -8.96
CA THR A 71 -10.20 -22.64 -8.37
C THR A 71 -8.82 -22.98 -7.76
N GLY A 72 -8.82 -23.31 -6.48
CA GLY A 72 -7.60 -23.71 -5.75
C GLY A 72 -6.77 -22.54 -5.22
N ILE A 73 -7.21 -21.27 -5.36
CA ILE A 73 -6.52 -20.09 -4.81
C ILE A 73 -7.49 -19.31 -3.92
N SER A 74 -7.10 -19.07 -2.68
CA SER A 74 -7.88 -18.26 -1.75
C SER A 74 -8.18 -16.88 -2.32
N ASN A 75 -9.44 -16.41 -2.21
CA ASN A 75 -9.85 -15.07 -2.60
C ASN A 75 -9.04 -13.98 -1.94
N ILE A 76 -8.61 -14.19 -0.71
CA ILE A 76 -7.72 -13.29 0.01
C ILE A 76 -6.41 -13.11 -0.76
N THR A 77 -5.82 -14.21 -1.24
CA THR A 77 -4.58 -14.18 -2.04
C THR A 77 -4.78 -13.42 -3.35
N VAL A 78 -5.88 -13.69 -4.08
CA VAL A 78 -6.19 -13.02 -5.35
C VAL A 78 -6.37 -11.53 -5.15
N MET A 79 -7.19 -11.12 -4.17
CA MET A 79 -7.45 -9.71 -3.90
C MET A 79 -6.23 -8.98 -3.34
N MET A 80 -5.38 -9.66 -2.57
CA MET A 80 -4.08 -9.13 -2.15
C MET A 80 -3.17 -8.85 -3.34
N ILE A 81 -3.05 -9.77 -4.28
CA ILE A 81 -2.25 -9.57 -5.49
C ILE A 81 -2.78 -8.39 -6.31
N LEU A 82 -4.10 -8.32 -6.54
CA LEU A 82 -4.71 -7.21 -7.26
C LEU A 82 -4.49 -5.87 -6.55
N GLY A 83 -4.67 -5.83 -5.23
CA GLY A 83 -4.39 -4.64 -4.43
C GLY A 83 -2.92 -4.21 -4.53
N ILE A 84 -1.97 -5.15 -4.43
CA ILE A 84 -0.54 -4.87 -4.57
C ILE A 84 -0.20 -4.35 -5.98
N VAL A 85 -0.83 -4.87 -7.03
CA VAL A 85 -0.66 -4.34 -8.41
C VAL A 85 -1.10 -2.87 -8.48
N VAL A 86 -2.27 -2.53 -7.94
CA VAL A 86 -2.75 -1.14 -7.91
C VAL A 86 -1.85 -0.26 -7.05
N GLN A 87 -1.35 -0.76 -5.92
CA GLN A 87 -0.39 -0.05 -5.07
C GLN A 87 0.93 0.20 -5.80
N ALA A 88 1.45 -0.77 -6.52
CA ALA A 88 2.66 -0.64 -7.33
C ALA A 88 2.48 0.40 -8.46
N LEU A 89 1.30 0.44 -9.09
CA LEU A 89 0.97 1.51 -10.04
C LEU A 89 0.95 2.87 -9.36
N ALA A 90 0.34 3.00 -8.17
CA ALA A 90 0.37 4.24 -7.39
C ALA A 90 1.81 4.71 -7.12
N GLU A 91 2.68 3.79 -6.76
CA GLU A 91 4.11 4.05 -6.54
C GLU A 91 4.80 4.57 -7.80
N CYS A 92 4.49 4.03 -8.99
CA CYS A 92 5.01 4.53 -10.27
C CYS A 92 4.61 5.99 -10.55
N PHE A 93 3.45 6.44 -10.08
CA PHE A 93 3.00 7.83 -10.18
C PHE A 93 3.67 8.74 -9.15
N ILE A 94 3.96 8.25 -7.96
CA ILE A 94 4.43 9.06 -6.82
C ILE A 94 5.95 9.15 -6.83
N SER A 95 6.66 8.02 -6.77
CA SER A 95 8.08 7.98 -6.42
C SER A 95 8.98 8.79 -7.34
N PRO A 96 8.91 8.69 -8.69
CA PRO A 96 9.78 9.49 -9.56
C PRO A 96 9.49 11.00 -9.44
N ARG A 97 8.23 11.36 -9.28
CA ARG A 97 7.79 12.75 -9.21
C ARG A 97 8.04 13.39 -7.85
N TYR A 98 8.02 12.60 -6.81
CA TYR A 98 8.40 13.03 -5.48
C TYR A 98 9.87 13.46 -5.44
N LEU A 99 10.77 12.63 -5.95
CA LEU A 99 12.19 12.95 -6.03
C LEU A 99 12.47 14.16 -6.92
N GLU A 100 11.82 14.25 -8.08
CA GLU A 100 11.88 15.41 -8.98
C GLU A 100 11.44 16.69 -8.24
N TYR A 101 10.32 16.66 -7.53
CA TYR A 101 9.81 17.82 -6.80
C TYR A 101 10.83 18.34 -5.77
N PHE A 102 11.43 17.47 -4.96
CA PHE A 102 12.43 17.87 -3.97
C PHE A 102 13.73 18.35 -4.61
N SER A 103 14.17 17.72 -5.69
CA SER A 103 15.34 18.16 -6.44
C SER A 103 15.16 19.57 -7.01
N LEU A 104 13.99 19.91 -7.52
CA LEU A 104 13.70 21.24 -8.07
C LEU A 104 13.56 22.33 -7.01
N GLN A 105 13.30 21.98 -5.75
CA GLN A 105 13.25 22.94 -4.62
C GLN A 105 14.65 23.26 -4.06
N ALA A 106 15.66 22.46 -4.39
CA ALA A 106 16.98 22.59 -3.85
C ALA A 106 17.71 23.80 -4.48
N PRO A 107 18.50 24.58 -3.67
CA PRO A 107 19.49 25.50 -4.22
C PRO A 107 20.52 24.76 -5.07
N LYS A 108 21.12 25.46 -6.06
CA LYS A 108 22.16 24.88 -6.91
C LYS A 108 23.32 24.32 -6.08
N GLY A 109 23.62 23.04 -6.27
CA GLY A 109 24.70 22.32 -5.57
C GLY A 109 24.29 21.65 -4.27
N GLU A 110 23.04 21.83 -3.81
CA GLU A 110 22.51 21.20 -2.58
C GLU A 110 21.46 20.12 -2.87
N GLU A 111 21.29 19.73 -4.13
CA GLU A 111 20.26 18.77 -4.56
C GLU A 111 20.36 17.43 -3.79
N GLY A 112 21.60 16.97 -3.54
CA GLY A 112 21.85 15.74 -2.77
C GLY A 112 21.38 15.83 -1.32
N LEU A 113 21.56 17.00 -0.68
CA LEU A 113 21.11 17.25 0.68
C LEU A 113 19.58 17.22 0.77
N TYR A 114 18.89 17.91 -0.14
CA TYR A 114 17.43 17.93 -0.20
C TYR A 114 16.84 16.55 -0.50
N LEU A 115 17.44 15.77 -1.40
CA LEU A 115 17.06 14.38 -1.64
C LEU A 115 17.27 13.50 -0.40
N GLY A 116 18.36 13.70 0.36
CA GLY A 116 18.58 13.03 1.65
C GLY A 116 17.48 13.35 2.65
N PHE A 117 17.12 14.63 2.83
CA PHE A 117 16.02 15.03 3.69
C PHE A 117 14.65 14.50 3.23
N SER A 118 14.45 14.37 1.92
CA SER A 118 13.21 13.82 1.40
C SER A 118 12.96 12.39 1.88
N HIS A 119 13.99 11.62 2.18
CA HIS A 119 13.86 10.26 2.73
C HIS A 119 13.53 10.21 4.23
N LEU A 120 13.62 11.32 4.95
CA LEU A 120 13.28 11.38 6.38
C LEU A 120 11.81 10.98 6.64
N HIS A 121 10.90 11.31 5.71
CA HIS A 121 9.50 10.89 5.81
C HIS A 121 9.38 9.36 5.83
N SER A 122 10.19 8.63 5.07
CA SER A 122 10.15 7.16 5.02
C SER A 122 10.52 6.55 6.37
N PHE A 123 11.51 7.14 7.05
CA PHE A 123 11.88 6.73 8.41
C PHE A 123 10.74 6.94 9.41
N LEU A 124 10.14 8.14 9.42
CA LEU A 124 9.02 8.46 10.31
C LEU A 124 7.80 7.59 10.00
N SER A 125 7.47 7.44 8.71
CA SER A 125 6.35 6.59 8.27
C SER A 125 6.55 5.12 8.64
N SER A 126 7.79 4.63 8.65
CA SER A 126 8.07 3.26 9.07
C SER A 126 7.80 3.06 10.56
N ILE A 127 8.23 3.99 11.41
CA ILE A 127 7.99 3.90 12.86
C ILE A 127 6.48 3.90 13.16
N PHE A 128 5.76 4.91 12.68
CA PHE A 128 4.33 5.04 12.95
C PHE A 128 3.51 3.98 12.22
N GLY A 129 3.86 3.69 10.96
CA GLY A 129 3.15 2.72 10.13
C GLY A 129 3.27 1.29 10.67
N PHE A 130 4.45 0.85 11.08
CA PHE A 130 4.61 -0.47 11.70
C PHE A 130 3.93 -0.54 13.07
N GLY A 131 3.96 0.55 13.85
CA GLY A 131 3.25 0.63 15.12
C GLY A 131 1.74 0.45 14.94
N ILE A 132 1.13 1.26 14.07
CA ILE A 132 -0.31 1.18 13.76
C ILE A 132 -0.66 -0.18 13.16
N ALA A 133 0.12 -0.66 12.19
CA ALA A 133 -0.10 -1.97 11.57
C ALA A 133 -0.03 -3.11 12.59
N GLY A 134 0.90 -3.04 13.55
CA GLY A 134 1.04 -4.01 14.63
C GLY A 134 -0.20 -4.06 15.52
N VAL A 135 -0.67 -2.90 15.97
CA VAL A 135 -1.88 -2.78 16.80
C VAL A 135 -3.12 -3.29 16.06
N LEU A 136 -3.31 -2.86 14.81
CA LEU A 136 -4.46 -3.31 14.01
C LEU A 136 -4.40 -4.82 13.74
N LEU A 137 -3.23 -5.36 13.46
CA LEU A 137 -3.05 -6.78 13.22
C LEU A 137 -3.35 -7.60 14.48
N THR A 138 -2.88 -7.16 15.64
CA THR A 138 -3.17 -7.83 16.92
C THR A 138 -4.66 -7.79 17.26
N LYS A 139 -5.34 -6.68 16.95
CA LYS A 139 -6.76 -6.49 17.28
C LYS A 139 -7.70 -7.24 16.33
N TYR A 140 -7.45 -7.21 15.01
CA TYR A 140 -8.39 -7.70 13.99
C TYR A 140 -7.96 -9.00 13.31
N CYS A 141 -6.68 -9.36 13.40
CA CYS A 141 -6.14 -10.59 12.84
C CYS A 141 -5.08 -11.16 13.79
N PRO A 142 -5.50 -11.61 15.01
CA PRO A 142 -4.59 -12.13 16.01
C PRO A 142 -3.86 -13.38 15.52
N ASP A 143 -2.77 -13.76 16.19
CA ASP A 143 -1.99 -14.92 15.82
C ASP A 143 -2.77 -16.21 16.09
N PRO A 144 -2.90 -17.13 15.11
CA PRO A 144 -3.58 -18.41 15.32
C PRO A 144 -3.04 -19.23 16.50
N VAL A 145 -1.75 -19.10 16.78
CA VAL A 145 -1.07 -19.84 17.88
C VAL A 145 -1.61 -19.46 19.28
N LEU A 146 -2.26 -18.31 19.41
CA LEU A 146 -2.83 -17.84 20.66
C LEU A 146 -4.19 -18.48 21.00
N PHE A 147 -4.74 -19.30 20.11
CA PHE A 147 -6.06 -19.89 20.25
C PHE A 147 -5.97 -21.42 20.34
N GLU A 148 -6.75 -22.03 21.22
CA GLU A 148 -6.80 -23.48 21.40
C GLU A 148 -7.49 -24.19 20.22
N THR A 149 -8.46 -23.50 19.58
CA THR A 149 -9.23 -24.06 18.46
C THR A 149 -9.23 -23.12 17.25
N HIS A 150 -9.28 -23.72 16.06
CA HIS A 150 -9.35 -22.95 14.81
C HIS A 150 -10.65 -22.11 14.72
N GLU A 151 -11.76 -22.61 15.24
CA GLU A 151 -13.04 -21.91 15.27
C GLU A 151 -12.99 -20.62 16.12
N ALA A 152 -12.33 -20.68 17.29
CA ALA A 152 -12.14 -19.52 18.15
C ALA A 152 -11.30 -18.45 17.47
N TRP A 153 -10.25 -18.86 16.74
CA TRP A 153 -9.45 -17.94 15.96
C TRP A 153 -10.23 -17.34 14.78
N GLN A 154 -11.02 -18.14 14.06
CA GLN A 154 -11.87 -17.63 12.97
C GLN A 154 -12.88 -16.58 13.46
N ALA A 155 -13.51 -16.81 14.61
CA ALA A 155 -14.40 -15.83 15.22
C ALA A 155 -13.68 -14.53 15.59
N ALA A 156 -12.47 -14.63 16.14
CA ALA A 156 -11.65 -13.46 16.49
C ALA A 156 -11.12 -12.69 15.26
N SER A 157 -10.92 -13.37 14.13
CA SER A 157 -10.42 -12.78 12.88
C SER A 157 -11.51 -12.46 11.84
N ALA A 158 -12.78 -12.64 12.17
CA ALA A 158 -13.91 -12.38 11.27
C ALA A 158 -13.89 -10.96 10.66
N ASN A 159 -13.39 -9.99 11.42
CA ASN A 159 -13.27 -8.59 11.01
C ASN A 159 -11.86 -8.20 10.54
N ALA A 160 -11.02 -9.15 10.12
CA ALA A 160 -9.64 -8.90 9.70
C ALA A 160 -9.54 -7.89 8.54
N HIS A 161 -10.55 -7.84 7.66
CA HIS A 161 -10.64 -6.88 6.56
C HIS A 161 -10.74 -5.42 7.01
N TYR A 162 -11.12 -5.12 8.25
CA TYR A 162 -11.17 -3.76 8.80
C TYR A 162 -9.79 -3.09 8.81
N ILE A 163 -8.70 -3.86 8.88
CA ILE A 163 -7.33 -3.34 8.77
C ILE A 163 -7.19 -2.51 7.48
N TRP A 164 -7.73 -3.01 6.38
CA TRP A 164 -7.64 -2.37 5.07
C TRP A 164 -8.52 -1.12 4.99
N TYR A 165 -9.66 -1.07 5.68
CA TYR A 165 -10.49 0.14 5.78
C TYR A 165 -9.78 1.26 6.52
N TYR A 166 -9.03 0.96 7.59
CA TYR A 166 -8.21 1.96 8.27
C TYR A 166 -7.11 2.49 7.34
N PHE A 167 -6.42 1.63 6.60
CA PHE A 167 -5.42 2.07 5.64
C PHE A 167 -6.03 2.87 4.47
N ALA A 168 -7.20 2.49 3.98
CA ALA A 168 -7.93 3.25 2.97
C ALA A 168 -8.30 4.65 3.48
N ALA A 169 -8.79 4.76 4.71
CA ALA A 169 -9.13 6.04 5.34
C ALA A 169 -7.91 6.95 5.49
N ILE A 170 -6.78 6.41 5.98
CA ILE A 170 -5.52 7.16 6.07
C ILE A 170 -5.06 7.62 4.68
N GLY A 171 -5.13 6.75 3.67
CA GLY A 171 -4.79 7.07 2.29
C GLY A 171 -5.67 8.18 1.70
N LEU A 172 -6.97 8.14 1.97
CA LEU A 172 -7.91 9.20 1.54
C LEU A 172 -7.57 10.54 2.19
N VAL A 173 -7.35 10.57 3.50
CA VAL A 173 -6.97 11.80 4.22
C VAL A 173 -5.69 12.38 3.63
N ALA A 174 -4.68 11.55 3.38
CA ALA A 174 -3.43 11.98 2.78
C ALA A 174 -3.61 12.50 1.34
N ALA A 175 -4.44 11.84 0.53
CA ALA A 175 -4.75 12.27 -0.84
C ALA A 175 -5.46 13.64 -0.85
N PHE A 176 -6.43 13.85 0.02
CA PHE A 176 -7.10 15.15 0.16
C PHE A 176 -6.17 16.23 0.69
N ALA A 177 -5.30 15.92 1.65
CA ALA A 177 -4.30 16.86 2.14
C ALA A 177 -3.35 17.32 1.02
N LEU A 178 -2.89 16.39 0.17
CA LEU A 178 -2.04 16.74 -0.98
C LEU A 178 -2.82 17.56 -2.03
N LEU A 179 -4.10 17.27 -2.26
CA LEU A 179 -4.96 18.08 -3.12
C LEU A 179 -5.12 19.51 -2.62
N LEU A 180 -5.33 19.69 -1.32
CA LEU A 180 -5.41 21.01 -0.70
C LEU A 180 -4.09 21.76 -0.85
N PHE A 181 -2.98 21.09 -0.56
CA PHE A 181 -1.64 21.66 -0.77
C PHE A 181 -1.44 22.13 -2.22
N ALA A 182 -1.83 21.30 -3.19
CA ALA A 182 -1.71 21.62 -4.62
C ALA A 182 -2.56 22.83 -5.07
N LYS A 183 -3.57 23.23 -4.30
CA LYS A 183 -4.40 24.42 -4.61
C LYS A 183 -3.85 25.70 -3.98
N ILE A 184 -3.00 25.57 -2.97
CA ILE A 184 -2.44 26.70 -2.23
C ILE A 184 -1.10 27.13 -2.86
N THR A 185 -0.38 26.18 -3.43
CA THR A 185 0.91 26.39 -4.14
C THR A 185 0.73 26.55 -5.62
#